data_31687c92916f13a830185f2134b3cd95
#
_entry.id   31687c92916f13a830185f2134b3cd95
#
_cell.length_a   1.000
_cell.length_b   1.000
_cell.length_c   1.000
_cell.angle_alpha   90.00
_cell.angle_beta   90.00
_cell.angle_gamma   90.00
#
_symmetry.space_group_name_H-M   'P 1'
#
loop_
_entity.id
_entity.type
_entity.pdbx_description
1 polymer ?
#
loop_
_entity_poly.entity_id
_entity_poly.type
_entity_poly.pdbx_seq_one_letter_code
_entity_poly.pdbx_strand_id
1 'polypeptide(L)'
;MTRQGLFAAGVVASALLAGGACAQELRFTVWTGNDAHLAMLNGIAEGFRESHPDVTVRFETIPAGDYTQKLTFQIAGGNPPDLGWMFEDSIPAFIAAGVVEDIGPALRETEGYDLDDFSGPAMDLWSDGDAVYGIPFSTSPFMVFYNKEMFEAAGLKDPLAMAEAGEWTMEAFRDAALKLTEANDAWGFEFKDGEGYDSRIMHAIMPPIRAYGGHAWQDGECGFDDPEAVEAVTMLHGMIFEDQSIVPPGEQGDFFSGSAAMTVNQISRASKMPEAGFEWGIAPLPTGPAGAAPIIGQAGISVFAQGDKKELATEFAAFMTNAENVAVMAQFFPPARASVLDSDAFIDANELIPAEQMAYVSDAIKQGSVLPSHENAPKILAAMKPRFDALFRADADVPATLAAVCAAIQDEL
;
A
#
# COMPACT_ATOMS: atom_id res chain seq x y z
N MET A 1 79.26 -57.87 -4.99
CA MET A 1 78.05 -57.73 -5.79
C MET A 1 76.94 -57.47 -4.80
N THR A 2 76.66 -56.20 -4.53
CA THR A 2 75.65 -55.74 -3.56
C THR A 2 74.66 -54.88 -4.28
N ARG A 3 73.40 -55.37 -4.36
CA ARG A 3 72.25 -54.64 -4.89
C ARG A 3 71.63 -53.77 -3.79
N GLN A 4 71.69 -52.45 -3.95
CA GLN A 4 70.97 -51.49 -3.15
C GLN A 4 69.54 -51.37 -3.72
N GLY A 5 68.53 -51.64 -2.93
CA GLY A 5 67.11 -51.38 -3.24
C GLY A 5 66.71 -49.97 -2.80
N LEU A 6 66.25 -49.14 -3.73
CA LEU A 6 65.61 -47.85 -3.45
C LEU A 6 64.16 -48.09 -3.05
N PHE A 7 63.78 -47.68 -1.86
CA PHE A 7 62.41 -47.51 -1.47
C PHE A 7 61.94 -46.08 -1.88
N ALA A 8 61.01 -46.03 -2.82
CA ALA A 8 60.32 -44.77 -3.16
C ALA A 8 59.13 -44.62 -2.21
N ALA A 9 59.15 -43.64 -1.33
CA ALA A 9 58.02 -43.23 -0.50
C ALA A 9 57.10 -42.34 -1.32
N GLY A 10 55.91 -42.83 -1.67
CA GLY A 10 54.88 -42.06 -2.31
C GLY A 10 54.16 -41.19 -1.29
N VAL A 11 54.32 -39.89 -1.42
CA VAL A 11 53.56 -38.87 -0.69
C VAL A 11 52.22 -38.69 -1.40
N VAL A 12 51.15 -39.22 -0.83
CA VAL A 12 49.77 -38.94 -1.27
C VAL A 12 49.40 -37.56 -0.77
N ALA A 13 49.44 -36.54 -1.59
CA ALA A 13 48.90 -35.23 -1.33
C ALA A 13 47.37 -35.29 -1.45
N SER A 14 46.70 -35.35 -0.32
CA SER A 14 45.22 -35.15 -0.25
C SER A 14 44.95 -33.65 -0.53
N ALA A 15 44.58 -33.34 -1.75
CA ALA A 15 44.01 -32.03 -2.10
C ALA A 15 42.64 -31.93 -1.44
N LEU A 16 42.54 -31.18 -0.33
CA LEU A 16 41.30 -30.68 0.18
C LEU A 16 40.75 -29.69 -0.85
N LEU A 17 39.77 -30.12 -1.63
CA LEU A 17 38.92 -29.23 -2.39
C LEU A 17 38.11 -28.44 -1.36
N ALA A 18 38.64 -27.32 -0.90
CA ALA A 18 37.81 -26.26 -0.32
C ALA A 18 36.89 -25.78 -1.45
N GLY A 19 35.69 -26.32 -1.50
CA GLY A 19 34.60 -25.75 -2.30
C GLY A 19 34.42 -24.33 -1.77
N GLY A 20 34.95 -23.35 -2.52
CA GLY A 20 34.64 -21.95 -2.26
C GLY A 20 33.13 -21.81 -2.41
N ALA A 21 32.42 -21.56 -1.31
CA ALA A 21 31.05 -21.11 -1.37
C ALA A 21 31.05 -19.86 -2.27
N CYS A 22 30.38 -19.97 -3.41
CA CYS A 22 30.25 -18.85 -4.32
C CYS A 22 29.29 -17.86 -3.67
N ALA A 23 29.74 -16.67 -3.33
CA ALA A 23 28.88 -15.64 -2.78
C ALA A 23 27.67 -15.45 -3.70
N GLN A 24 26.47 -15.59 -3.16
CA GLN A 24 25.21 -15.40 -3.89
C GLN A 24 24.69 -14.00 -3.62
N GLU A 25 24.36 -13.26 -4.67
CA GLU A 25 23.70 -11.97 -4.56
C GLU A 25 22.23 -12.11 -4.93
N LEU A 26 21.34 -11.73 -4.02
CA LEU A 26 19.91 -11.52 -4.32
C LEU A 26 19.69 -10.08 -4.75
N ARG A 27 19.05 -9.88 -5.90
CA ARG A 27 18.64 -8.57 -6.40
C ARG A 27 17.20 -8.31 -5.97
N PHE A 28 17.00 -7.27 -5.18
CA PHE A 28 15.70 -6.89 -4.65
C PHE A 28 15.34 -5.47 -5.09
N THR A 29 14.32 -5.33 -5.93
CA THR A 29 13.86 -4.00 -6.36
C THR A 29 12.87 -3.40 -5.37
N VAL A 30 13.07 -2.12 -5.06
CA VAL A 30 12.23 -1.32 -4.16
C VAL A 30 11.96 0.05 -4.77
N TRP A 31 10.85 0.72 -4.43
CA TRP A 31 10.60 2.08 -4.91
C TRP A 31 11.01 3.17 -3.92
N THR A 32 11.50 2.81 -2.76
CA THR A 32 11.96 3.79 -1.77
C THR A 32 13.37 4.28 -2.06
N GLY A 33 13.56 5.60 -1.98
CA GLY A 33 14.87 6.24 -1.94
C GLY A 33 15.14 6.89 -0.58
N ASN A 34 14.29 6.63 0.44
CA ASN A 34 14.47 7.15 1.78
C ASN A 34 15.59 6.42 2.51
N ASP A 35 16.58 7.16 3.02
CA ASP A 35 17.75 6.59 3.68
C ASP A 35 17.41 5.78 4.94
N ALA A 36 16.39 6.19 5.71
CA ALA A 36 15.95 5.45 6.90
C ALA A 36 15.30 4.11 6.53
N HIS A 37 14.48 4.08 5.47
CA HIS A 37 13.92 2.83 4.95
C HIS A 37 15.03 1.89 4.46
N LEU A 38 16.00 2.41 3.70
CA LEU A 38 17.11 1.60 3.18
C LEU A 38 18.02 1.10 4.31
N ALA A 39 18.26 1.90 5.34
CA ALA A 39 19.02 1.48 6.51
C ALA A 39 18.34 0.31 7.24
N MET A 40 17.02 0.40 7.46
CA MET A 40 16.22 -0.66 8.05
C MET A 40 16.25 -1.95 7.20
N LEU A 41 16.02 -1.84 5.88
CA LEU A 41 16.06 -2.98 4.96
C LEU A 41 17.42 -3.66 4.94
N ASN A 42 18.51 -2.88 4.93
CA ASN A 42 19.87 -3.42 5.02
C ASN A 42 20.13 -4.09 6.39
N GLY A 43 19.58 -3.57 7.49
CA GLY A 43 19.66 -4.20 8.81
C GLY A 43 19.01 -5.58 8.82
N ILE A 44 17.83 -5.73 8.22
CA ILE A 44 17.14 -7.02 8.07
C ILE A 44 17.98 -7.97 7.19
N ALA A 45 18.54 -7.48 6.08
CA ALA A 45 19.39 -8.28 5.21
C ALA A 45 20.69 -8.77 5.91
N GLU A 46 21.27 -7.96 6.78
CA GLU A 46 22.42 -8.40 7.60
C GLU A 46 22.01 -9.47 8.63
N GLY A 47 20.80 -9.38 9.23
CA GLY A 47 20.27 -10.44 10.09
C GLY A 47 20.11 -11.76 9.35
N PHE A 48 19.66 -11.75 8.09
CA PHE A 48 19.57 -12.96 7.25
C PHE A 48 20.92 -13.62 7.03
N ARG A 49 22.01 -12.85 6.95
CA ARG A 49 23.38 -13.37 6.77
C ARG A 49 23.89 -14.18 7.97
N GLU A 50 23.28 -14.08 9.14
CA GLU A 50 23.67 -14.91 10.28
C GLU A 50 23.45 -16.39 9.99
N SER A 51 22.39 -16.73 9.27
CA SER A 51 22.09 -18.10 8.80
C SER A 51 22.61 -18.37 7.38
N HIS A 52 22.81 -17.33 6.57
CA HIS A 52 23.23 -17.41 5.17
C HIS A 52 24.50 -16.56 4.91
N PRO A 53 25.67 -16.91 5.48
CA PRO A 53 26.88 -16.05 5.48
C PRO A 53 27.42 -15.73 4.09
N ASP A 54 27.12 -16.55 3.10
CA ASP A 54 27.57 -16.38 1.71
C ASP A 54 26.55 -15.61 0.84
N VAL A 55 25.44 -15.13 1.43
CA VAL A 55 24.39 -14.38 0.72
C VAL A 55 24.53 -12.90 0.99
N THR A 56 24.37 -12.09 -0.06
CA THR A 56 24.19 -10.64 0.02
C THR A 56 22.91 -10.24 -0.66
N VAL A 57 22.15 -9.31 -0.07
CA VAL A 57 20.96 -8.74 -0.68
C VAL A 57 21.28 -7.34 -1.17
N ARG A 58 21.09 -7.10 -2.47
CA ARG A 58 21.27 -5.80 -3.07
C ARG A 58 19.94 -5.15 -3.39
N PHE A 59 19.61 -4.07 -2.68
CA PHE A 59 18.43 -3.27 -2.96
C PHE A 59 18.66 -2.37 -4.17
N GLU A 60 17.80 -2.49 -5.18
CA GLU A 60 17.80 -1.68 -6.40
C GLU A 60 16.64 -0.69 -6.34
N THR A 61 16.92 0.59 -6.15
CA THR A 61 15.88 1.62 -6.09
C THR A 61 15.45 2.04 -7.47
N ILE A 62 14.14 1.96 -7.72
CA ILE A 62 13.46 2.50 -8.91
C ILE A 62 12.41 3.49 -8.40
N PRO A 63 12.37 4.76 -8.88
CA PRO A 63 11.35 5.72 -8.45
C PRO A 63 9.93 5.18 -8.64
N ALA A 64 9.04 5.43 -7.68
CA ALA A 64 7.68 4.87 -7.65
C ALA A 64 6.88 5.12 -8.94
N GLY A 65 6.97 6.33 -9.52
CA GLY A 65 6.26 6.67 -10.77
C GLY A 65 6.70 5.87 -12.00
N ASP A 66 7.93 5.33 -12.01
CA ASP A 66 8.47 4.53 -13.11
C ASP A 66 8.53 3.03 -12.77
N TYR A 67 8.17 2.65 -11.54
CA TYR A 67 8.50 1.34 -10.97
C TYR A 67 7.93 0.18 -11.77
N THR A 68 6.61 0.12 -11.92
CA THR A 68 5.93 -0.98 -12.61
C THR A 68 6.38 -1.10 -14.07
N GLN A 69 6.58 0.05 -14.76
CA GLN A 69 7.04 0.04 -16.15
C GLN A 69 8.46 -0.52 -16.28
N LYS A 70 9.40 -0.06 -15.44
CA LYS A 70 10.80 -0.52 -15.48
C LYS A 70 10.92 -1.99 -15.09
N LEU A 71 10.16 -2.42 -14.07
CA LEU A 71 10.10 -3.82 -13.67
C LEU A 71 9.57 -4.70 -14.81
N THR A 72 8.50 -4.29 -15.49
CA THR A 72 7.96 -4.98 -16.66
C THR A 72 9.02 -5.12 -17.77
N PHE A 73 9.79 -4.06 -18.02
CA PHE A 73 10.87 -4.12 -19.02
C PHE A 73 12.02 -5.06 -18.62
N GLN A 74 12.39 -5.12 -17.34
CA GLN A 74 13.41 -6.05 -16.84
C GLN A 74 12.95 -7.52 -17.04
N ILE A 75 11.71 -7.82 -16.70
CA ILE A 75 11.11 -9.15 -16.86
C ILE A 75 11.03 -9.53 -18.34
N ALA A 76 10.47 -8.67 -19.19
CA ALA A 76 10.35 -8.92 -20.63
C ALA A 76 11.72 -9.04 -21.33
N GLY A 77 12.73 -8.35 -20.80
CA GLY A 77 14.11 -8.44 -21.28
C GLY A 77 14.87 -9.69 -20.82
N GLY A 78 14.25 -10.57 -20.04
CA GLY A 78 14.87 -11.79 -19.52
C GLY A 78 15.95 -11.54 -18.44
N ASN A 79 15.89 -10.40 -17.76
CA ASN A 79 16.77 -10.03 -16.66
C ASN A 79 15.97 -9.50 -15.45
N PRO A 80 15.01 -10.30 -14.93
CA PRO A 80 14.25 -9.90 -13.76
C PRO A 80 15.16 -9.77 -12.53
N PRO A 81 14.76 -9.01 -11.51
CA PRO A 81 15.31 -9.15 -10.17
C PRO A 81 14.91 -10.52 -9.60
N ASP A 82 15.52 -10.96 -8.49
CA ASP A 82 15.14 -12.22 -7.83
C ASP A 82 13.80 -12.03 -7.07
N LEU A 83 13.61 -10.88 -6.42
CA LEU A 83 12.36 -10.48 -5.76
C LEU A 83 12.17 -8.96 -5.84
N GLY A 84 10.97 -8.49 -5.54
CA GLY A 84 10.66 -7.06 -5.60
C GLY A 84 9.41 -6.68 -4.82
N TRP A 85 9.32 -5.41 -4.50
CA TRP A 85 8.09 -4.82 -4.02
C TRP A 85 7.05 -4.80 -5.14
N MET A 86 5.79 -5.03 -4.78
CA MET A 86 4.68 -5.00 -5.72
C MET A 86 3.60 -4.04 -5.22
N PHE A 87 3.08 -3.22 -6.12
CA PHE A 87 1.90 -2.41 -5.85
C PHE A 87 0.62 -3.26 -5.95
N GLU A 88 -0.36 -2.92 -5.14
CA GLU A 88 -1.68 -3.56 -5.09
C GLU A 88 -2.43 -3.56 -6.43
N ASP A 89 -2.26 -2.50 -7.23
CA ASP A 89 -2.91 -2.35 -8.53
C ASP A 89 -2.24 -3.16 -9.65
N SER A 90 -0.99 -3.58 -9.45
CA SER A 90 -0.21 -4.30 -10.48
C SER A 90 -0.15 -5.81 -10.26
N ILE A 91 -0.25 -6.28 -9.03
CA ILE A 91 -0.04 -7.72 -8.73
C ILE A 91 -1.00 -8.65 -9.47
N PRO A 92 -2.32 -8.37 -9.65
CA PRO A 92 -3.20 -9.28 -10.40
C PRO A 92 -2.75 -9.50 -11.85
N ALA A 93 -2.27 -8.45 -12.51
CA ALA A 93 -1.74 -8.57 -13.87
C ALA A 93 -0.46 -9.42 -13.95
N PHE A 94 0.40 -9.32 -12.93
CA PHE A 94 1.63 -10.12 -12.84
C PHE A 94 1.34 -11.59 -12.53
N ILE A 95 0.32 -11.88 -11.70
CA ILE A 95 -0.17 -13.25 -11.45
C ILE A 95 -0.72 -13.84 -12.74
N ALA A 96 -1.63 -13.15 -13.42
CA ALA A 96 -2.24 -13.60 -14.67
C ALA A 96 -1.19 -13.83 -15.79
N ALA A 97 -0.12 -13.03 -15.82
CA ALA A 97 0.99 -13.20 -16.75
C ALA A 97 1.95 -14.35 -16.37
N GLY A 98 1.82 -14.97 -15.20
CA GLY A 98 2.68 -16.06 -14.73
C GLY A 98 4.14 -15.65 -14.50
N VAL A 99 4.38 -14.37 -14.15
CA VAL A 99 5.73 -13.84 -13.96
C VAL A 99 6.17 -13.79 -12.49
N VAL A 100 5.25 -14.07 -11.57
CA VAL A 100 5.51 -14.25 -10.14
C VAL A 100 5.36 -15.70 -9.74
N GLU A 101 6.17 -16.15 -8.79
CA GLU A 101 6.24 -17.52 -8.32
C GLU A 101 5.18 -17.81 -7.26
N ASP A 102 4.59 -19.02 -7.26
CA ASP A 102 3.83 -19.52 -6.12
C ASP A 102 4.79 -19.94 -5.00
N ILE A 103 4.89 -19.10 -3.99
CA ILE A 103 5.73 -19.33 -2.81
C ILE A 103 4.98 -19.98 -1.65
N GLY A 104 3.67 -20.21 -1.80
CA GLY A 104 2.80 -20.78 -0.75
C GLY A 104 3.29 -22.09 -0.18
N PRO A 105 3.69 -23.09 -0.99
CA PRO A 105 4.22 -24.35 -0.47
C PRO A 105 5.46 -24.16 0.41
N ALA A 106 6.44 -23.36 -0.01
CA ALA A 106 7.66 -23.12 0.74
C ALA A 106 7.38 -22.35 2.05
N LEU A 107 6.46 -21.37 2.04
CA LEU A 107 6.07 -20.63 3.25
C LEU A 107 5.43 -21.55 4.30
N ARG A 108 4.60 -22.51 3.89
CA ARG A 108 3.95 -23.47 4.79
C ARG A 108 4.93 -24.47 5.39
N GLU A 109 6.03 -24.77 4.68
CA GLU A 109 7.11 -25.63 5.15
C GLU A 109 8.15 -24.89 6.01
N THR A 110 8.14 -23.54 6.00
CA THR A 110 9.06 -22.73 6.79
C THR A 110 8.69 -22.79 8.27
N GLU A 111 9.58 -23.36 9.10
CA GLU A 111 9.34 -23.53 10.53
C GLU A 111 9.10 -22.17 11.23
N GLY A 112 7.98 -22.06 11.92
CA GLY A 112 7.61 -20.87 12.71
C GLY A 112 7.17 -19.66 11.87
N TYR A 113 6.96 -19.80 10.57
CA TYR A 113 6.54 -18.68 9.73
C TYR A 113 5.09 -18.25 9.99
N ASP A 114 4.20 -19.17 10.28
CA ASP A 114 2.76 -18.94 10.54
C ASP A 114 2.10 -18.03 9.48
N LEU A 115 1.70 -18.64 8.38
CA LEU A 115 1.02 -17.93 7.28
C LEU A 115 -0.40 -17.49 7.68
N ASP A 116 -1.04 -18.20 8.62
CA ASP A 116 -2.39 -17.91 9.12
C ASP A 116 -2.44 -16.69 10.06
N ASP A 117 -1.28 -16.17 10.49
CA ASP A 117 -1.17 -14.93 11.26
C ASP A 117 -1.42 -13.67 10.40
N PHE A 118 -1.46 -13.77 9.09
CA PHE A 118 -1.86 -12.66 8.24
C PHE A 118 -3.37 -12.48 8.26
N SER A 119 -3.84 -11.23 8.35
CA SER A 119 -5.26 -10.93 8.26
C SER A 119 -5.81 -11.39 6.89
N GLY A 120 -6.98 -12.06 6.88
CA GLY A 120 -7.57 -12.59 5.65
C GLY A 120 -7.68 -11.53 4.53
N PRO A 121 -8.32 -10.37 4.78
CA PRO A 121 -8.42 -9.31 3.77
C PRO A 121 -7.07 -8.79 3.25
N ALA A 122 -6.01 -8.89 4.06
CA ALA A 122 -4.68 -8.48 3.61
C ALA A 122 -4.04 -9.48 2.63
N MET A 123 -4.51 -10.72 2.58
CA MET A 123 -3.99 -11.74 1.65
C MET A 123 -4.76 -11.84 0.34
N ASP A 124 -5.94 -11.22 0.23
CA ASP A 124 -6.84 -11.37 -0.92
C ASP A 124 -6.20 -11.05 -2.27
N LEU A 125 -5.33 -10.05 -2.33
CA LEU A 125 -4.63 -9.65 -3.57
C LEU A 125 -3.42 -10.53 -3.90
N TRP A 126 -2.89 -11.26 -2.92
CA TRP A 126 -1.61 -11.94 -2.99
C TRP A 126 -1.76 -13.46 -3.13
N SER A 127 -3.00 -13.95 -3.09
CA SER A 127 -3.30 -15.38 -3.14
C SER A 127 -4.41 -15.71 -4.14
N ASP A 128 -4.38 -16.95 -4.66
CA ASP A 128 -5.46 -17.55 -5.45
C ASP A 128 -5.64 -18.99 -4.97
N GLY A 129 -6.70 -19.23 -4.22
CA GLY A 129 -6.90 -20.48 -3.52
C GLY A 129 -5.74 -20.78 -2.55
N ASP A 130 -5.06 -21.91 -2.75
CA ASP A 130 -3.91 -22.31 -1.94
C ASP A 130 -2.58 -21.68 -2.39
N ALA A 131 -2.54 -21.08 -3.59
CA ALA A 131 -1.33 -20.45 -4.10
C ALA A 131 -1.12 -19.06 -3.46
N VAL A 132 0.16 -18.71 -3.19
CA VAL A 132 0.57 -17.41 -2.63
C VAL A 132 1.63 -16.82 -3.54
N TYR A 133 1.33 -15.70 -4.16
CA TYR A 133 2.18 -15.01 -5.15
C TYR A 133 2.92 -13.79 -4.58
N GLY A 134 2.63 -13.45 -3.33
CA GLY A 134 3.28 -12.35 -2.64
C GLY A 134 2.90 -12.31 -1.16
N ILE A 135 3.66 -11.53 -0.40
CA ILE A 135 3.43 -11.36 1.02
C ILE A 135 3.29 -9.87 1.30
N PRO A 136 2.14 -9.39 1.84
CA PRO A 136 1.99 -7.99 2.20
C PRO A 136 2.93 -7.63 3.35
N PHE A 137 3.81 -6.65 3.12
CA PHE A 137 4.69 -6.10 4.15
C PHE A 137 4.21 -4.74 4.67
N SER A 138 3.34 -4.08 3.92
CA SER A 138 2.74 -2.80 4.28
C SER A 138 1.25 -2.85 4.00
N THR A 139 0.45 -2.64 5.04
CA THR A 139 -1.02 -2.54 4.96
C THR A 139 -1.43 -1.22 5.59
N SER A 140 -1.44 -0.17 4.77
CA SER A 140 -1.62 1.20 5.22
C SER A 140 -3.08 1.63 5.08
N PRO A 141 -3.84 1.79 6.18
CA PRO A 141 -5.22 2.22 6.10
C PRO A 141 -5.30 3.69 5.69
N PHE A 142 -6.41 4.03 5.02
CA PHE A 142 -6.77 5.40 4.75
C PHE A 142 -7.42 6.00 5.97
N MET A 143 -6.89 7.14 6.42
CA MET A 143 -7.39 7.91 7.55
C MET A 143 -7.65 9.35 7.12
N VAL A 144 -8.54 10.03 7.81
CA VAL A 144 -8.68 11.49 7.70
C VAL A 144 -7.59 12.12 8.54
N PHE A 145 -6.66 12.83 7.90
CA PHE A 145 -5.74 13.74 8.57
C PHE A 145 -6.41 15.10 8.70
N TYR A 146 -6.31 15.74 9.84
CA TYR A 146 -6.95 17.03 10.07
C TYR A 146 -6.07 17.99 10.87
N ASN A 147 -6.22 19.29 10.58
CA ASN A 147 -5.54 20.37 11.27
C ASN A 147 -6.38 20.80 12.49
N LYS A 148 -5.87 20.53 13.71
CA LYS A 148 -6.58 20.82 14.98
C LYS A 148 -6.83 22.31 15.17
N GLU A 149 -5.87 23.15 14.79
CA GLU A 149 -5.98 24.60 14.97
C GLU A 149 -7.11 25.20 14.11
N MET A 150 -7.27 24.69 12.87
CA MET A 150 -8.36 25.12 11.99
C MET A 150 -9.73 24.66 12.50
N PHE A 151 -9.84 23.45 13.05
CA PHE A 151 -11.07 22.98 13.69
C PHE A 151 -11.44 23.83 14.91
N GLU A 152 -10.46 24.16 15.76
CA GLU A 152 -10.66 25.04 16.91
C GLU A 152 -11.10 26.45 16.48
N ALA A 153 -10.44 27.04 15.49
CA ALA A 153 -10.77 28.35 14.93
C ALA A 153 -12.19 28.40 14.34
N ALA A 154 -12.65 27.31 13.72
CA ALA A 154 -14.01 27.18 13.20
C ALA A 154 -15.04 26.84 14.29
N GLY A 155 -14.63 26.61 15.54
CA GLY A 155 -15.50 26.19 16.63
C GLY A 155 -16.10 24.80 16.43
N LEU A 156 -15.41 23.95 15.69
CA LEU A 156 -15.86 22.60 15.39
C LEU A 156 -15.31 21.59 16.41
N LYS A 157 -16.11 20.55 16.65
CA LYS A 157 -15.68 19.38 17.41
C LYS A 157 -14.63 18.61 16.60
N ASP A 158 -13.62 18.11 17.27
CA ASP A 158 -12.56 17.27 16.72
C ASP A 158 -13.12 16.01 16.03
N PRO A 159 -12.68 15.65 14.79
CA PRO A 159 -13.19 14.51 14.06
C PRO A 159 -13.05 13.17 14.81
N LEU A 160 -11.95 12.97 15.55
CA LEU A 160 -11.77 11.76 16.35
C LEU A 160 -12.81 11.69 17.47
N ALA A 161 -13.02 12.79 18.19
CA ALA A 161 -14.04 12.86 19.24
C ALA A 161 -15.48 12.73 18.68
N MET A 162 -15.73 13.15 17.43
CA MET A 162 -17.00 12.87 16.73
C MET A 162 -17.11 11.38 16.38
N ALA A 163 -16.03 10.75 15.93
CA ALA A 163 -16.03 9.31 15.64
C ALA A 163 -16.30 8.47 16.89
N GLU A 164 -15.68 8.80 18.03
CA GLU A 164 -15.96 8.16 19.33
C GLU A 164 -17.42 8.29 19.78
N ALA A 165 -18.06 9.40 19.44
CA ALA A 165 -19.46 9.63 19.74
C ALA A 165 -20.44 9.02 18.69
N GLY A 166 -19.93 8.42 17.60
CA GLY A 166 -20.73 7.95 16.47
C GLY A 166 -21.36 9.06 15.63
N GLU A 167 -20.79 10.27 15.70
CA GLU A 167 -21.28 11.49 15.02
C GLU A 167 -20.47 11.82 13.75
N TRP A 168 -19.35 11.10 13.49
CA TRP A 168 -18.50 11.31 12.32
C TRP A 168 -19.06 10.59 11.10
N THR A 169 -20.05 11.24 10.47
CA THR A 169 -20.73 10.73 9.27
C THR A 169 -20.29 11.49 8.01
N MET A 170 -20.66 11.00 6.82
CA MET A 170 -20.40 11.70 5.56
C MET A 170 -21.06 13.08 5.51
N GLU A 171 -22.24 13.24 6.10
CA GLU A 171 -22.88 14.56 6.25
C GLU A 171 -22.11 15.46 7.20
N ALA A 172 -21.64 14.94 8.34
CA ALA A 172 -20.82 15.71 9.28
C ALA A 172 -19.46 16.12 8.66
N PHE A 173 -18.89 15.25 7.84
CA PHE A 173 -17.67 15.56 7.07
C PHE A 173 -17.90 16.71 6.08
N ARG A 174 -19.01 16.66 5.29
CA ARG A 174 -19.39 17.72 4.37
C ARG A 174 -19.59 19.05 5.10
N ASP A 175 -20.36 19.04 6.19
CA ASP A 175 -20.62 20.21 7.02
C ASP A 175 -19.35 20.79 7.63
N ALA A 176 -18.44 19.93 8.09
CA ALA A 176 -17.15 20.36 8.62
C ALA A 176 -16.29 21.00 7.52
N ALA A 177 -16.19 20.36 6.35
CA ALA A 177 -15.42 20.91 5.22
C ALA A 177 -15.91 22.30 4.81
N LEU A 178 -17.24 22.51 4.72
CA LEU A 178 -17.83 23.82 4.40
C LEU A 178 -17.48 24.88 5.47
N LYS A 179 -17.69 24.56 6.75
CA LYS A 179 -17.40 25.49 7.86
C LYS A 179 -15.92 25.82 7.98
N LEU A 180 -15.04 24.84 7.72
CA LEU A 180 -13.58 25.07 7.72
C LEU A 180 -13.17 26.02 6.60
N THR A 181 -13.76 25.89 5.41
CA THR A 181 -13.53 26.83 4.30
C THR A 181 -14.02 28.24 4.63
N GLU A 182 -15.20 28.36 5.27
CA GLU A 182 -15.77 29.66 5.65
C GLU A 182 -14.99 30.38 6.77
N ALA A 183 -14.40 29.60 7.70
CA ALA A 183 -13.73 30.13 8.88
C ALA A 183 -12.23 30.39 8.70
N ASN A 184 -11.60 29.76 7.72
CA ASN A 184 -10.16 29.82 7.49
C ASN A 184 -9.85 30.34 6.08
N ASP A 185 -8.65 30.88 5.90
CA ASP A 185 -8.13 31.21 4.55
C ASP A 185 -7.49 29.94 3.93
N ALA A 186 -8.28 28.86 3.87
CA ALA A 186 -7.87 27.53 3.44
C ALA A 186 -9.06 26.72 2.92
N TRP A 187 -8.81 25.67 2.16
CA TRP A 187 -9.83 24.73 1.77
C TRP A 187 -10.21 23.80 2.93
N GLY A 188 -11.48 23.44 3.05
CA GLY A 188 -11.94 22.48 4.07
C GLY A 188 -11.37 21.08 3.85
N PHE A 189 -11.24 20.67 2.58
CA PHE A 189 -10.71 19.37 2.24
C PHE A 189 -9.94 19.36 0.91
N GLU A 190 -8.92 18.50 0.83
CA GLU A 190 -8.23 18.17 -0.43
C GLU A 190 -8.12 16.67 -0.62
N PHE A 191 -8.18 16.22 -1.88
CA PHE A 191 -8.22 14.79 -2.16
C PHE A 191 -6.87 14.10 -2.04
N LYS A 192 -5.74 14.79 -1.93
CA LYS A 192 -4.55 14.02 -2.15
C LYS A 192 -3.25 14.80 -2.19
N ASP A 193 -2.70 15.10 -1.05
CA ASP A 193 -1.38 15.75 -0.91
C ASP A 193 -1.03 16.72 -2.07
N GLY A 194 -2.00 17.44 -2.63
CA GLY A 194 -1.79 18.41 -3.70
C GLY A 194 -1.38 17.82 -5.07
N GLU A 195 -1.40 16.49 -5.27
CA GLU A 195 -0.98 15.85 -6.54
C GLU A 195 -2.05 15.87 -7.66
N GLY A 196 -3.27 16.37 -7.33
CA GLY A 196 -4.36 16.50 -8.29
C GLY A 196 -5.18 15.22 -8.53
N TYR A 197 -6.22 15.35 -9.33
CA TYR A 197 -7.22 14.30 -9.55
C TYR A 197 -6.74 13.12 -10.41
N ASP A 198 -5.66 13.30 -11.15
CA ASP A 198 -5.25 12.39 -12.21
C ASP A 198 -4.63 11.09 -11.78
N SER A 199 -3.81 11.11 -10.74
CA SER A 199 -2.87 10.02 -10.53
C SER A 199 -3.42 8.89 -9.67
N ARG A 200 -4.47 9.15 -8.88
CA ARG A 200 -5.05 8.14 -7.96
C ARG A 200 -6.55 8.32 -7.76
N ILE A 201 -7.29 8.48 -8.85
CA ILE A 201 -8.74 8.69 -8.78
C ILE A 201 -9.47 7.68 -7.90
N MET A 202 -9.04 6.41 -7.92
CA MET A 202 -9.64 5.36 -7.09
C MET A 202 -9.46 5.63 -5.59
N HIS A 203 -8.32 6.22 -5.18
CA HIS A 203 -8.09 6.60 -3.78
C HIS A 203 -9.01 7.74 -3.33
N ALA A 204 -9.43 8.60 -4.26
CA ALA A 204 -10.30 9.74 -3.97
C ALA A 204 -11.78 9.35 -3.89
N ILE A 205 -12.28 8.53 -4.81
CA ILE A 205 -13.70 8.24 -4.95
C ILE A 205 -14.16 6.97 -4.24
N MET A 206 -13.28 5.97 -4.04
CA MET A 206 -13.69 4.71 -3.43
C MET A 206 -14.07 4.80 -1.96
N PRO A 207 -13.40 5.61 -1.09
CA PRO A 207 -13.84 5.75 0.29
C PRO A 207 -15.30 6.19 0.42
N PRO A 208 -15.76 7.29 -0.22
CA PRO A 208 -17.18 7.66 -0.16
C PRO A 208 -18.09 6.65 -0.86
N ILE A 209 -17.72 6.10 -2.03
CA ILE A 209 -18.54 5.08 -2.71
C ILE A 209 -18.83 3.90 -1.77
N ARG A 210 -17.81 3.36 -1.09
CA ARG A 210 -17.98 2.25 -0.15
C ARG A 210 -18.77 2.64 1.10
N ALA A 211 -18.59 3.85 1.61
CA ALA A 211 -19.38 4.35 2.73
C ALA A 211 -20.87 4.42 2.40
N TYR A 212 -21.21 4.61 1.13
CA TYR A 212 -22.60 4.54 0.63
C TYR A 212 -23.06 3.12 0.28
N GLY A 213 -22.16 2.12 0.30
CA GLY A 213 -22.46 0.72 -0.02
C GLY A 213 -22.22 0.33 -1.48
N GLY A 214 -21.66 1.25 -2.27
CA GLY A 214 -21.31 1.01 -3.67
C GLY A 214 -19.94 0.34 -3.84
N HIS A 215 -19.63 -0.03 -5.07
CA HIS A 215 -18.39 -0.66 -5.48
C HIS A 215 -17.93 -0.14 -6.86
N ALA A 216 -16.70 -0.46 -7.25
CA ALA A 216 -16.21 -0.13 -8.60
C ALA A 216 -16.63 -1.19 -9.63
N TRP A 217 -16.37 -2.46 -9.29
CA TRP A 217 -16.79 -3.64 -10.04
C TRP A 217 -16.86 -4.85 -9.10
N GLN A 218 -17.72 -5.78 -9.43
CA GLN A 218 -17.86 -7.04 -8.73
C GLN A 218 -18.39 -8.10 -9.72
N ASP A 219 -17.85 -9.32 -9.66
CA ASP A 219 -18.26 -10.46 -10.49
C ASP A 219 -18.30 -10.18 -12.01
N GLY A 220 -17.37 -9.32 -12.50
CA GLY A 220 -17.30 -8.91 -13.91
C GLY A 220 -18.29 -7.83 -14.32
N GLU A 221 -18.99 -7.21 -13.37
CA GLU A 221 -19.96 -6.13 -13.60
C GLU A 221 -19.45 -4.82 -13.02
N CYS A 222 -19.58 -3.74 -13.76
CA CYS A 222 -19.25 -2.41 -13.28
C CYS A 222 -20.33 -1.90 -12.31
N GLY A 223 -19.94 -1.25 -11.21
CA GLY A 223 -20.81 -0.70 -10.18
C GLY A 223 -20.74 0.82 -10.01
N PHE A 224 -20.03 1.53 -10.88
CA PHE A 224 -19.96 2.99 -10.77
C PHE A 224 -21.27 3.71 -11.08
N ASP A 225 -22.17 3.11 -11.85
CA ASP A 225 -23.49 3.65 -12.17
C ASP A 225 -24.61 3.11 -11.28
N ASP A 226 -24.28 2.32 -10.26
CA ASP A 226 -25.23 1.93 -9.22
C ASP A 226 -25.68 3.14 -8.40
N PRO A 227 -26.92 3.13 -7.88
CA PRO A 227 -27.47 4.26 -7.12
C PRO A 227 -26.56 4.75 -5.99
N GLU A 228 -25.93 3.85 -5.25
CA GLU A 228 -25.07 4.12 -4.10
C GLU A 228 -23.79 4.85 -4.53
N ALA A 229 -23.18 4.43 -5.62
CA ALA A 229 -22.00 5.07 -6.19
C ALA A 229 -22.34 6.45 -6.77
N VAL A 230 -23.46 6.55 -7.47
CA VAL A 230 -23.98 7.82 -8.01
C VAL A 230 -24.27 8.82 -6.89
N GLU A 231 -24.90 8.39 -5.78
CA GLU A 231 -25.19 9.27 -4.63
C GLU A 231 -23.89 9.79 -3.98
N ALA A 232 -22.92 8.90 -3.73
CA ALA A 232 -21.63 9.26 -3.15
C ALA A 232 -20.86 10.26 -4.02
N VAL A 233 -20.77 10.01 -5.32
CA VAL A 233 -20.05 10.88 -6.26
C VAL A 233 -20.78 12.21 -6.47
N THR A 234 -22.11 12.21 -6.47
CA THR A 234 -22.92 13.44 -6.53
C THR A 234 -22.67 14.32 -5.29
N MET A 235 -22.58 13.74 -4.11
CA MET A 235 -22.21 14.47 -2.89
C MET A 235 -20.83 15.13 -3.04
N LEU A 236 -19.81 14.39 -3.49
CA LEU A 236 -18.45 14.93 -3.70
C LEU A 236 -18.46 16.05 -4.75
N HIS A 237 -19.19 15.87 -5.85
CA HIS A 237 -19.32 16.89 -6.89
C HIS A 237 -19.96 18.18 -6.32
N GLY A 238 -20.99 18.05 -5.48
CA GLY A 238 -21.59 19.17 -4.77
C GLY A 238 -20.60 19.88 -3.84
N MET A 239 -19.78 19.14 -3.09
CA MET A 239 -18.75 19.73 -2.23
C MET A 239 -17.68 20.51 -3.02
N ILE A 240 -17.35 20.07 -4.24
CA ILE A 240 -16.38 20.77 -5.11
C ILE A 240 -17.00 22.05 -5.69
N PHE A 241 -18.20 21.99 -6.28
CA PHE A 241 -18.71 23.04 -7.17
C PHE A 241 -19.82 23.89 -6.55
N GLU A 242 -20.61 23.34 -5.63
CA GLU A 242 -21.71 24.07 -4.95
C GLU A 242 -21.21 24.66 -3.63
N ASP A 243 -20.64 23.80 -2.76
CA ASP A 243 -20.12 24.20 -1.44
C ASP A 243 -18.77 24.90 -1.55
N GLN A 244 -18.00 24.62 -2.58
CA GLN A 244 -16.62 25.09 -2.75
C GLN A 244 -15.75 24.77 -1.52
N SER A 245 -15.97 23.61 -0.92
CA SER A 245 -15.29 23.15 0.30
C SER A 245 -14.14 22.19 0.04
N ILE A 246 -14.06 21.66 -1.19
CA ILE A 246 -12.94 20.83 -1.68
C ILE A 246 -12.15 21.62 -2.70
N VAL A 247 -10.82 21.48 -2.68
CA VAL A 247 -9.93 22.06 -3.71
C VAL A 247 -10.41 21.68 -5.08
N PRO A 248 -10.84 22.61 -5.95
CA PRO A 248 -11.35 22.27 -7.26
C PRO A 248 -10.20 22.00 -8.26
N PRO A 249 -10.49 21.35 -9.39
CA PRO A 249 -9.52 21.15 -10.46
C PRO A 249 -8.90 22.46 -10.95
N GLY A 250 -7.56 22.49 -11.03
CA GLY A 250 -6.83 23.67 -11.49
C GLY A 250 -6.42 24.63 -10.37
N GLU A 251 -7.00 24.53 -9.18
CA GLU A 251 -6.55 25.23 -7.98
C GLU A 251 -5.51 24.39 -7.22
N GLN A 252 -4.79 25.06 -6.33
CA GLN A 252 -3.81 24.41 -5.47
C GLN A 252 -4.31 24.41 -4.04
N GLY A 253 -4.21 23.24 -3.41
CA GLY A 253 -4.43 23.04 -1.99
C GLY A 253 -3.66 21.83 -1.57
N ASP A 254 -3.01 21.90 -0.41
CA ASP A 254 -2.21 20.82 0.15
C ASP A 254 -2.32 20.87 1.67
N PHE A 255 -2.75 19.77 2.26
CA PHE A 255 -2.89 19.63 3.70
C PHE A 255 -1.55 19.83 4.42
N PHE A 256 -0.48 19.24 3.90
CA PHE A 256 0.83 19.27 4.55
C PHE A 256 1.47 20.67 4.57
N SER A 257 1.04 21.56 3.67
CA SER A 257 1.41 23.00 3.69
C SER A 257 0.47 23.87 4.50
N GLY A 258 -0.64 23.33 5.04
CA GLY A 258 -1.65 24.05 5.78
C GLY A 258 -2.63 24.84 4.90
N SER A 259 -2.67 24.64 3.58
CA SER A 259 -3.64 25.30 2.69
C SER A 259 -4.96 24.51 2.52
N ALA A 260 -5.06 23.34 3.16
CA ALA A 260 -6.30 22.58 3.36
C ALA A 260 -6.40 22.08 4.79
N ALA A 261 -7.62 22.04 5.34
CA ALA A 261 -7.87 21.66 6.73
C ALA A 261 -7.93 20.15 6.97
N MET A 262 -8.31 19.38 5.94
CA MET A 262 -8.40 17.91 5.98
C MET A 262 -7.88 17.31 4.69
N THR A 263 -7.37 16.07 4.79
CA THR A 263 -7.09 15.18 3.65
C THR A 263 -7.38 13.73 4.03
N VAL A 264 -7.69 12.89 3.04
CA VAL A 264 -7.73 11.43 3.21
C VAL A 264 -6.48 10.84 2.61
N ASN A 265 -5.67 10.23 3.44
CA ASN A 265 -4.40 9.64 3.02
C ASN A 265 -4.08 8.35 3.77
N GLN A 266 -3.17 7.57 3.22
CA GLN A 266 -2.59 6.42 3.90
C GLN A 266 -1.78 6.87 5.10
N ILE A 267 -1.85 6.10 6.19
CA ILE A 267 -1.16 6.42 7.46
C ILE A 267 0.36 6.62 7.29
N SER A 268 0.97 6.00 6.30
CA SER A 268 2.39 6.18 5.97
C SER A 268 2.76 7.64 5.65
N ARG A 269 1.78 8.49 5.30
CA ARG A 269 1.98 9.94 5.07
C ARG A 269 2.22 10.74 6.34
N ALA A 270 2.00 10.16 7.52
CA ALA A 270 2.37 10.80 8.79
C ALA A 270 3.86 11.22 8.84
N SER A 271 4.72 10.53 8.07
CA SER A 271 6.14 10.90 7.94
C SER A 271 6.39 12.31 7.37
N LYS A 272 5.40 12.95 6.73
CA LYS A 272 5.48 14.34 6.25
C LYS A 272 5.13 15.38 7.34
N MET A 273 4.45 14.95 8.40
CA MET A 273 3.90 15.87 9.42
C MET A 273 4.93 16.67 10.22
N PRO A 274 6.16 16.19 10.47
CA PRO A 274 7.17 17.02 11.16
C PRO A 274 7.47 18.36 10.48
N GLU A 275 7.21 18.47 9.17
CA GLU A 275 7.44 19.67 8.37
C GLU A 275 6.18 20.56 8.25
N ALA A 276 5.02 20.08 8.66
CA ALA A 276 3.74 20.79 8.48
C ALA A 276 3.60 22.07 9.30
N GLY A 277 4.20 22.12 10.50
CA GLY A 277 4.26 23.34 11.32
C GLY A 277 2.97 23.70 12.05
N PHE A 278 1.99 22.80 12.14
CA PHE A 278 0.72 22.97 12.88
C PHE A 278 0.36 21.70 13.67
N GLU A 279 -0.53 21.81 14.65
CA GLU A 279 -1.05 20.65 15.37
C GLU A 279 -2.05 19.87 14.52
N TRP A 280 -1.89 18.56 14.48
CA TRP A 280 -2.69 17.67 13.65
C TRP A 280 -3.17 16.42 14.40
N GLY A 281 -4.08 15.72 13.80
CA GLY A 281 -4.54 14.41 14.26
C GLY A 281 -5.01 13.55 13.11
N ILE A 282 -5.32 12.30 13.42
CA ILE A 282 -5.99 11.37 12.50
C ILE A 282 -7.33 10.94 13.08
N ALA A 283 -8.27 10.63 12.20
CA ALA A 283 -9.55 10.04 12.52
C ALA A 283 -9.89 8.94 11.50
N PRO A 284 -10.74 7.97 11.85
CA PRO A 284 -11.25 7.01 10.88
C PRO A 284 -11.99 7.72 9.74
N LEU A 285 -12.15 7.03 8.61
CA LEU A 285 -13.02 7.52 7.54
C LEU A 285 -14.44 7.74 8.06
N PRO A 286 -15.15 8.78 7.60
CA PRO A 286 -16.51 9.03 8.04
C PRO A 286 -17.46 7.89 7.63
N THR A 287 -18.40 7.56 8.49
CA THR A 287 -19.40 6.54 8.21
C THR A 287 -20.44 7.06 7.24
N GLY A 288 -20.85 6.22 6.30
CA GLY A 288 -21.97 6.52 5.39
C GLY A 288 -23.22 5.72 5.70
N PRO A 289 -24.23 5.75 4.80
CA PRO A 289 -25.46 4.95 4.96
C PRO A 289 -25.23 3.44 5.12
N ALA A 290 -24.15 2.91 4.54
CA ALA A 290 -23.73 1.51 4.69
C ALA A 290 -22.90 1.24 5.95
N GLY A 291 -22.59 2.27 6.74
CA GLY A 291 -21.76 2.16 7.94
C GLY A 291 -20.30 2.53 7.72
N ALA A 292 -19.41 1.99 8.56
CA ALA A 292 -17.97 2.15 8.41
C ALA A 292 -17.46 1.27 7.26
N ALA A 293 -16.65 1.85 6.39
CA ALA A 293 -16.05 1.15 5.25
C ALA A 293 -14.54 1.49 5.16
N PRO A 294 -13.71 0.97 6.09
CA PRO A 294 -12.28 1.23 6.06
C PRO A 294 -11.66 0.70 4.79
N ILE A 295 -10.73 1.46 4.23
CA ILE A 295 -9.94 1.07 3.06
C ILE A 295 -8.48 0.94 3.47
N ILE A 296 -7.84 -0.11 2.97
CA ILE A 296 -6.41 -0.37 3.15
C ILE A 296 -5.72 -0.32 1.80
N GLY A 297 -4.59 0.40 1.75
CA GLY A 297 -3.68 0.34 0.62
C GLY A 297 -2.53 -0.60 0.94
N GLN A 298 -2.10 -1.38 -0.03
CA GLN A 298 -1.13 -2.43 0.21
C GLN A 298 0.13 -2.33 -0.65
N ALA A 299 1.20 -2.83 -0.09
CA ALA A 299 2.41 -3.19 -0.79
C ALA A 299 2.89 -4.56 -0.33
N GLY A 300 3.28 -5.41 -1.26
CA GLY A 300 3.77 -6.75 -0.97
C GLY A 300 5.14 -7.03 -1.58
N ILE A 301 5.70 -8.18 -1.21
CA ILE A 301 6.94 -8.72 -1.76
C ILE A 301 6.59 -9.93 -2.59
N SER A 302 7.02 -9.97 -3.85
CA SER A 302 6.90 -11.15 -4.71
C SER A 302 8.25 -11.65 -5.18
N VAL A 303 8.35 -12.94 -5.40
CA VAL A 303 9.49 -13.62 -6.02
C VAL A 303 9.20 -13.82 -7.52
N PHE A 304 10.16 -13.54 -8.40
CA PHE A 304 9.93 -13.64 -9.83
C PHE A 304 10.21 -15.04 -10.37
N ALA A 305 9.26 -15.58 -11.15
CA ALA A 305 9.26 -16.95 -11.63
C ALA A 305 10.44 -17.30 -12.57
N GLN A 306 11.02 -16.32 -13.26
CA GLN A 306 12.14 -16.50 -14.19
C GLN A 306 13.51 -16.53 -13.53
N GLY A 307 13.61 -16.28 -12.22
CA GLY A 307 14.88 -16.26 -11.47
C GLY A 307 15.43 -17.66 -11.21
N ASP A 308 16.77 -17.78 -11.15
CA ASP A 308 17.47 -19.04 -10.83
C ASP A 308 17.59 -19.29 -9.31
N LYS A 309 17.25 -18.28 -8.46
CA LYS A 309 17.43 -18.29 -7.01
C LYS A 309 16.09 -18.22 -6.25
N LYS A 310 15.04 -18.81 -6.82
CA LYS A 310 13.67 -18.70 -6.27
C LYS A 310 13.56 -19.21 -4.85
N GLU A 311 14.18 -20.34 -4.53
CA GLU A 311 14.20 -20.90 -3.19
C GLU A 311 14.81 -19.93 -2.18
N LEU A 312 16.02 -19.43 -2.47
CA LEU A 312 16.71 -18.46 -1.61
C LEU A 312 15.96 -17.11 -1.51
N ALA A 313 15.36 -16.66 -2.60
CA ALA A 313 14.53 -15.45 -2.62
C ALA A 313 13.28 -15.63 -1.75
N THR A 314 12.65 -16.80 -1.76
CA THR A 314 11.51 -17.14 -0.91
C THR A 314 11.91 -17.22 0.57
N GLU A 315 13.04 -17.84 0.88
CA GLU A 315 13.59 -17.86 2.25
C GLU A 315 13.85 -16.45 2.78
N PHE A 316 14.42 -15.57 1.95
CA PHE A 316 14.62 -14.17 2.34
C PHE A 316 13.29 -13.41 2.49
N ALA A 317 12.32 -13.62 1.60
CA ALA A 317 10.98 -13.02 1.71
C ALA A 317 10.28 -13.48 2.99
N ALA A 318 10.35 -14.77 3.34
CA ALA A 318 9.82 -15.32 4.58
C ALA A 318 10.53 -14.73 5.81
N PHE A 319 11.86 -14.63 5.78
CA PHE A 319 12.64 -14.01 6.85
C PHE A 319 12.25 -12.54 7.05
N MET A 320 12.17 -11.78 5.97
CA MET A 320 11.83 -10.36 6.02
C MET A 320 10.41 -10.13 6.56
N THR A 321 9.48 -11.05 6.30
CA THR A 321 8.07 -10.94 6.68
C THR A 321 7.68 -11.82 7.88
N ASN A 322 8.63 -12.37 8.63
CA ASN A 322 8.36 -13.01 9.92
C ASN A 322 7.91 -11.95 10.95
N ALA A 323 7.33 -12.38 12.06
CA ALA A 323 6.76 -11.47 13.06
C ALA A 323 7.79 -10.50 13.64
N GLU A 324 9.05 -10.95 13.86
CA GLU A 324 10.13 -10.12 14.40
C GLU A 324 10.51 -8.97 13.44
N ASN A 325 10.77 -9.30 12.19
CA ASN A 325 11.17 -8.29 11.19
C ASN A 325 10.00 -7.38 10.76
N VAL A 326 8.77 -7.91 10.75
CA VAL A 326 7.55 -7.09 10.54
C VAL A 326 7.39 -6.09 11.68
N ALA A 327 7.68 -6.44 12.93
CA ALA A 327 7.67 -5.49 14.04
C ALA A 327 8.74 -4.39 13.87
N VAL A 328 9.93 -4.72 13.35
CA VAL A 328 10.96 -3.72 13.00
C VAL A 328 10.48 -2.81 11.87
N MET A 329 9.80 -3.36 10.85
CA MET A 329 9.26 -2.59 9.73
C MET A 329 8.07 -1.70 10.12
N ALA A 330 7.37 -2.01 11.21
CA ALA A 330 6.16 -1.32 11.66
C ALA A 330 6.34 0.18 11.91
N GLN A 331 7.57 0.63 12.16
CA GLN A 331 7.90 2.07 12.28
C GLN A 331 7.62 2.87 10.99
N PHE A 332 7.64 2.21 9.82
CA PHE A 332 7.40 2.85 8.52
C PHE A 332 6.25 2.22 7.74
N PHE A 333 6.02 0.93 7.94
CA PHE A 333 5.09 0.12 7.17
C PHE A 333 4.13 -0.62 8.10
N PRO A 334 2.87 -0.17 8.20
CA PRO A 334 1.89 -0.85 9.04
C PRO A 334 1.77 -2.32 8.66
N PRO A 335 1.82 -3.24 9.66
CA PRO A 335 1.90 -4.67 9.40
C PRO A 335 0.59 -5.27 8.90
N ALA A 336 0.67 -6.42 8.23
CA ALA A 336 -0.47 -7.27 7.90
C ALA A 336 -0.65 -8.44 8.88
N ARG A 337 0.37 -8.73 9.74
CA ARG A 337 0.31 -9.80 10.74
C ARG A 337 -0.52 -9.37 11.94
N ALA A 338 -1.53 -10.19 12.29
CA ALA A 338 -2.43 -9.93 13.41
C ALA A 338 -1.68 -9.88 14.75
N SER A 339 -0.71 -10.78 14.97
CA SER A 339 0.11 -10.82 16.18
C SER A 339 0.93 -9.54 16.40
N VAL A 340 1.34 -8.87 15.32
CA VAL A 340 2.08 -7.60 15.39
C VAL A 340 1.13 -6.42 15.54
N LEU A 341 -0.02 -6.43 14.86
CA LEU A 341 -1.04 -5.37 14.95
C LEU A 341 -1.55 -5.14 16.37
N ASP A 342 -1.61 -6.20 17.18
CA ASP A 342 -2.08 -6.15 18.58
C ASP A 342 -0.94 -5.95 19.59
N SER A 343 0.29 -5.78 19.12
CA SER A 343 1.47 -5.64 19.99
C SER A 343 1.78 -4.20 20.35
N ASP A 344 2.37 -4.01 21.54
CA ASP A 344 2.95 -2.71 21.94
C ASP A 344 3.99 -2.23 20.90
N ALA A 345 4.69 -3.18 20.26
CA ALA A 345 5.68 -2.86 19.22
C ALA A 345 5.09 -2.11 18.02
N PHE A 346 3.83 -2.37 17.63
CA PHE A 346 3.16 -1.60 16.58
C PHE A 346 2.58 -0.29 17.13
N ILE A 347 1.93 -0.35 18.29
CA ILE A 347 1.29 0.83 18.91
C ILE A 347 2.33 1.91 19.21
N ASP A 348 3.50 1.53 19.68
CA ASP A 348 4.60 2.44 20.03
C ASP A 348 5.57 2.71 18.86
N ALA A 349 5.41 2.03 17.72
CA ALA A 349 6.35 2.13 16.59
C ALA A 349 6.38 3.51 15.94
N ASN A 350 5.28 4.24 15.97
CA ASN A 350 5.15 5.55 15.33
C ASN A 350 5.17 6.67 16.37
N GLU A 351 6.31 7.32 16.54
CA GLU A 351 6.48 8.44 17.48
C GLU A 351 5.63 9.67 17.12
N LEU A 352 5.08 9.75 15.91
CA LEU A 352 4.32 10.90 15.42
C LEU A 352 2.82 10.79 15.72
N ILE A 353 2.32 9.58 15.98
CA ILE A 353 0.89 9.31 16.19
C ILE A 353 0.69 8.81 17.61
N PRO A 354 -0.17 9.47 18.41
CA PRO A 354 -0.49 9.00 19.76
C PRO A 354 -1.03 7.57 19.78
N ALA A 355 -0.67 6.81 20.81
CA ALA A 355 -1.06 5.39 20.97
C ALA A 355 -2.59 5.17 20.89
N GLU A 356 -3.38 6.10 21.44
CA GLU A 356 -4.85 6.06 21.34
C GLU A 356 -5.36 6.14 19.89
N GLN A 357 -4.66 6.86 19.02
CA GLN A 357 -5.00 6.95 17.59
C GLN A 357 -4.51 5.73 16.81
N MET A 358 -3.41 5.09 17.23
CA MET A 358 -2.91 3.86 16.63
C MET A 358 -3.89 2.68 16.81
N ALA A 359 -4.74 2.67 17.83
CA ALA A 359 -5.81 1.68 17.97
C ALA A 359 -6.80 1.74 16.80
N TYR A 360 -7.19 2.94 16.34
CA TYR A 360 -8.05 3.09 15.15
C TYR A 360 -7.36 2.66 13.87
N VAL A 361 -6.04 2.84 13.77
CA VAL A 361 -5.24 2.33 12.65
C VAL A 361 -5.29 0.81 12.62
N SER A 362 -5.08 0.14 13.77
CA SER A 362 -5.17 -1.32 13.90
C SER A 362 -6.56 -1.83 13.52
N ASP A 363 -7.62 -1.20 14.02
CA ASP A 363 -9.00 -1.57 13.70
C ASP A 363 -9.32 -1.39 12.21
N ALA A 364 -8.84 -0.30 11.61
CA ALA A 364 -9.03 -0.04 10.17
C ALA A 364 -8.29 -1.10 9.31
N ILE A 365 -7.14 -1.60 9.74
CA ILE A 365 -6.42 -2.68 9.04
C ILE A 365 -7.20 -3.99 9.14
N LYS A 366 -7.70 -4.34 10.33
CA LYS A 366 -8.41 -5.60 10.57
C LYS A 366 -9.75 -5.69 9.85
N GLN A 367 -10.44 -4.56 9.69
CA GLN A 367 -11.79 -4.47 9.11
C GLN A 367 -11.79 -3.95 7.68
N GLY A 368 -10.66 -3.43 7.22
CA GLY A 368 -10.56 -2.77 5.94
C GLY A 368 -10.57 -3.73 4.75
N SER A 369 -10.94 -3.19 3.61
CA SER A 369 -10.86 -3.87 2.33
C SER A 369 -9.89 -3.16 1.39
N VAL A 370 -9.22 -3.92 0.54
CA VAL A 370 -8.29 -3.40 -0.48
C VAL A 370 -9.02 -2.60 -1.54
N LEU A 371 -8.32 -1.68 -2.20
CA LEU A 371 -8.85 -1.01 -3.37
C LEU A 371 -9.16 -2.01 -4.49
N PRO A 372 -10.13 -1.71 -5.36
CA PRO A 372 -10.45 -2.58 -6.49
C PRO A 372 -9.21 -2.77 -7.39
N SER A 373 -8.89 -4.00 -7.69
CA SER A 373 -7.83 -4.35 -8.63
C SER A 373 -8.33 -5.40 -9.63
N HIS A 374 -7.66 -5.53 -10.76
CA HIS A 374 -8.04 -6.46 -11.84
C HIS A 374 -6.81 -6.82 -12.68
N GLU A 375 -6.80 -7.99 -13.31
CA GLU A 375 -5.71 -8.40 -14.22
C GLU A 375 -5.54 -7.45 -15.42
N ASN A 376 -6.65 -6.86 -15.88
CA ASN A 376 -6.67 -5.82 -16.92
C ASN A 376 -6.57 -4.39 -16.37
N ALA A 377 -6.16 -4.16 -15.12
CA ALA A 377 -6.11 -2.85 -14.48
C ALA A 377 -5.52 -1.73 -15.37
N PRO A 378 -4.41 -1.91 -16.10
CA PRO A 378 -3.87 -0.87 -16.97
C PRO A 378 -4.84 -0.43 -18.06
N LYS A 379 -5.62 -1.36 -18.66
CA LYS A 379 -6.60 -1.04 -19.70
C LYS A 379 -7.84 -0.37 -19.10
N ILE A 380 -8.32 -0.90 -17.97
CA ILE A 380 -9.44 -0.34 -17.21
C ILE A 380 -9.13 1.11 -16.83
N LEU A 381 -7.98 1.37 -16.21
CA LEU A 381 -7.57 2.73 -15.82
C LEU A 381 -7.45 3.67 -17.04
N ALA A 382 -6.87 3.20 -18.13
CA ALA A 382 -6.76 3.99 -19.36
C ALA A 382 -8.12 4.32 -19.99
N ALA A 383 -9.10 3.41 -19.87
CA ALA A 383 -10.47 3.62 -20.35
C ALA A 383 -11.29 4.53 -19.43
N MET A 384 -11.13 4.39 -18.10
CA MET A 384 -11.85 5.18 -17.09
C MET A 384 -11.42 6.65 -17.08
N LYS A 385 -10.11 6.91 -17.07
CA LYS A 385 -9.54 8.23 -16.81
C LYS A 385 -10.19 9.36 -17.62
N PRO A 386 -10.30 9.29 -18.97
CA PRO A 386 -10.90 10.36 -19.76
C PRO A 386 -12.39 10.60 -19.46
N ARG A 387 -13.09 9.60 -18.88
CA ARG A 387 -14.49 9.73 -18.50
C ARG A 387 -14.62 10.39 -17.12
N PHE A 388 -13.78 9.98 -16.17
CA PHE A 388 -13.72 10.64 -14.88
C PHE A 388 -13.33 12.12 -14.96
N ASP A 389 -12.49 12.52 -15.94
CA ASP A 389 -12.17 13.94 -16.17
C ASP A 389 -13.43 14.79 -16.39
N ALA A 390 -14.50 14.20 -16.93
CA ALA A 390 -15.77 14.91 -17.13
C ALA A 390 -16.51 15.20 -15.82
N LEU A 391 -16.29 14.44 -14.74
CA LEU A 391 -16.88 14.73 -13.42
C LEU A 391 -16.35 16.01 -12.79
N PHE A 392 -15.14 16.44 -13.20
CA PHE A 392 -14.47 17.60 -12.63
C PHE A 392 -14.81 18.91 -13.38
N ARG A 393 -16.05 19.01 -13.82
CA ARG A 393 -16.65 20.18 -14.43
C ARG A 393 -17.93 20.53 -13.68
N ALA A 394 -18.17 21.80 -13.43
CA ALA A 394 -19.33 22.25 -12.67
C ALA A 394 -20.68 21.89 -13.31
N ASP A 395 -20.70 21.72 -14.65
CA ASP A 395 -21.88 21.35 -15.44
C ASP A 395 -22.02 19.84 -15.71
N ALA A 396 -21.24 18.99 -15.01
CA ALA A 396 -21.24 17.55 -15.22
C ALA A 396 -22.57 16.90 -14.84
N ASP A 397 -23.09 16.05 -15.71
CA ASP A 397 -24.14 15.09 -15.38
C ASP A 397 -23.49 13.86 -14.76
N VAL A 398 -23.47 13.81 -13.42
CA VAL A 398 -22.78 12.75 -12.65
C VAL A 398 -23.30 11.35 -13.03
N PRO A 399 -24.64 11.06 -13.03
CA PRO A 399 -25.16 9.77 -13.44
C PRO A 399 -24.75 9.37 -14.86
N ALA A 400 -24.89 10.28 -15.83
CA ALA A 400 -24.52 9.99 -17.22
C ALA A 400 -23.01 9.76 -17.39
N THR A 401 -22.19 10.47 -16.62
CA THR A 401 -20.73 10.32 -16.65
C THR A 401 -20.30 8.96 -16.09
N LEU A 402 -20.88 8.54 -14.95
CA LEU A 402 -20.59 7.25 -14.35
C LEU A 402 -21.07 6.08 -15.23
N ALA A 403 -22.25 6.19 -15.85
CA ALA A 403 -22.69 5.23 -16.87
C ALA A 403 -21.73 5.14 -18.05
N ALA A 404 -21.14 6.27 -18.48
CA ALA A 404 -20.12 6.26 -19.53
C ALA A 404 -18.79 5.63 -19.07
N VAL A 405 -18.46 5.72 -17.78
CA VAL A 405 -17.33 4.97 -17.19
C VAL A 405 -17.62 3.48 -17.30
N CYS A 406 -18.75 3.01 -16.82
CA CYS A 406 -19.16 1.60 -16.89
C CYS A 406 -19.15 1.07 -18.32
N ALA A 407 -19.77 1.78 -19.25
CA ALA A 407 -19.76 1.39 -20.67
C ALA A 407 -18.35 1.30 -21.28
N ALA A 408 -17.36 2.04 -20.74
CA ALA A 408 -16.01 2.04 -21.26
C ALA A 408 -15.15 0.89 -20.72
N ILE A 409 -15.48 0.34 -19.55
CA ILE A 409 -14.64 -0.69 -18.91
C ILE A 409 -15.30 -2.08 -18.92
N GLN A 410 -16.60 -2.20 -19.23
CA GLN A 410 -17.32 -3.45 -19.14
C GLN A 410 -16.69 -4.60 -19.94
N ASP A 411 -16.15 -4.33 -21.11
CA ASP A 411 -15.49 -5.35 -21.94
C ASP A 411 -14.09 -5.77 -21.40
N GLU A 412 -13.56 -5.07 -20.40
CA GLU A 412 -12.25 -5.35 -19.78
C GLU A 412 -12.38 -6.02 -18.40
N LEU A 413 -13.62 -6.06 -17.86
CA LEU A 413 -13.97 -6.76 -16.62
C LEU A 413 -14.36 -8.22 -16.92
#